data_565be3d197d378b059416c0306254048
#
_entry.id   565be3d197d378b059416c0306254048
#
_cell.length_a   1.000
_cell.length_b   1.000
_cell.length_c   1.000
_cell.angle_alpha   90.00
_cell.angle_beta   90.00
_cell.angle_gamma   90.00
#
_symmetry.space_group_name_H-M   'P 1'
#
loop_
_entity.id
_entity.type
_entity.pdbx_description
1 polymer ?
#
loop_
_entity_poly.entity_id
_entity_poly.type
_entity_poly.pdbx_seq_one_letter_code
_entity_poly.pdbx_strand_id
1 'polypeptide(L)'
;MIKESVSSIRQRILRVCSKINQDAGKITIIAVSKGRALEQIREAIEAGISDIGENRVQEAISKYNELYAKRYTLNAIEWHMVGHLQTNKVKDAVRIFDLIQSVDSVRLAEEIDKQADKINKIQDILIEIKTSPEESKFGLKPDEVPEVIKEIAKLKNINIKGLMTIAPIVDNPEKTRPYFKMLRELYDQINRVSGIGYRVSTLSMGMTDDFEIALEEGSNMVRLGRAIFEG
;
A
#
# COMPACT_ATOMS: atom_id res chain seq x y z
N MET A 1 21.09 -1.33 13.83
CA MET A 1 19.93 -2.24 13.73
C MET A 1 19.01 -1.86 12.54
N ILE A 2 18.18 -0.83 12.61
CA ILE A 2 17.24 -0.50 11.51
C ILE A 2 17.94 -0.23 10.16
N LYS A 3 19.05 0.50 10.16
CA LYS A 3 19.84 0.76 8.95
C LYS A 3 20.38 -0.53 8.30
N GLU A 4 20.80 -1.49 9.09
CA GLU A 4 21.30 -2.78 8.63
C GLU A 4 20.15 -3.63 8.07
N SER A 5 18.98 -3.63 8.74
CA SER A 5 17.78 -4.29 8.27
C SER A 5 17.31 -3.74 6.91
N VAL A 6 17.26 -2.41 6.77
CA VAL A 6 16.92 -1.75 5.48
C VAL A 6 17.92 -2.13 4.39
N SER A 7 19.22 -2.15 4.70
CA SER A 7 20.26 -2.56 3.75
C SER A 7 20.09 -4.01 3.32
N SER A 8 19.82 -4.92 4.27
CA SER A 8 19.56 -6.34 4.00
C SER A 8 18.33 -6.54 3.12
N ILE A 9 17.24 -5.81 3.43
CA ILE A 9 16.01 -5.84 2.63
C ILE A 9 16.29 -5.42 1.18
N ARG A 10 17.00 -4.30 0.98
CA ARG A 10 17.36 -3.81 -0.36
C ARG A 10 18.20 -4.83 -1.13
N GLN A 11 19.14 -5.52 -0.47
CA GLN A 11 19.92 -6.57 -1.10
C GLN A 11 19.07 -7.79 -1.49
N ARG A 12 18.08 -8.16 -0.66
CA ARG A 12 17.13 -9.23 -0.98
C ARG A 12 16.27 -8.86 -2.18
N ILE A 13 15.72 -7.63 -2.20
CA ILE A 13 14.95 -7.10 -3.34
C ILE A 13 15.81 -7.13 -4.62
N LEU A 14 17.04 -6.63 -4.56
CA LEU A 14 17.96 -6.62 -5.70
C LEU A 14 18.19 -8.03 -6.24
N ARG A 15 18.39 -9.03 -5.36
CA ARG A 15 18.57 -10.43 -5.75
C ARG A 15 17.35 -11.02 -6.49
N VAL A 16 16.15 -10.74 -5.98
CA VAL A 16 14.93 -11.22 -6.63
C VAL A 16 14.74 -10.52 -7.97
N CYS A 17 14.80 -9.18 -7.99
CA CYS A 17 14.63 -8.38 -9.20
C CYS A 17 15.62 -8.77 -10.31
N SER A 18 16.87 -9.08 -9.95
CA SER A 18 17.87 -9.58 -10.91
C SER A 18 17.49 -10.91 -11.56
N LYS A 19 16.84 -11.81 -10.81
CA LYS A 19 16.38 -13.10 -11.34
C LYS A 19 15.22 -12.97 -12.32
N ILE A 20 14.34 -12.00 -12.09
CA ILE A 20 13.12 -11.78 -12.90
C ILE A 20 13.28 -10.65 -13.92
N ASN A 21 14.50 -10.12 -14.08
CA ASN A 21 14.81 -9.01 -14.99
C ASN A 21 13.97 -7.75 -14.75
N GLN A 22 13.74 -7.42 -13.48
CA GLN A 22 13.02 -6.22 -13.03
C GLN A 22 13.98 -5.20 -12.43
N ASP A 23 13.69 -3.92 -12.57
CA ASP A 23 14.46 -2.83 -11.96
C ASP A 23 14.13 -2.71 -10.46
N ALA A 24 15.08 -3.05 -9.59
CA ALA A 24 14.94 -2.95 -8.14
C ALA A 24 14.72 -1.48 -7.67
N GLY A 25 15.17 -0.49 -8.42
CA GLY A 25 14.96 0.92 -8.14
C GLY A 25 13.50 1.37 -8.26
N LYS A 26 12.65 0.56 -8.91
CA LYS A 26 11.21 0.80 -9.04
C LYS A 26 10.36 0.13 -7.96
N ILE A 27 10.99 -0.52 -6.99
CA ILE A 27 10.28 -1.15 -5.88
C ILE A 27 10.14 -0.16 -4.73
N THR A 28 8.91 0.18 -4.40
CA THR A 28 8.58 0.99 -3.22
C THR A 28 8.59 0.11 -1.97
N ILE A 29 9.35 0.55 -0.95
CA ILE A 29 9.40 -0.10 0.37
C ILE A 29 8.63 0.76 1.35
N ILE A 30 7.46 0.28 1.80
CA ILE A 30 6.68 0.94 2.83
C ILE A 30 7.11 0.40 4.21
N ALA A 31 7.62 1.27 5.07
CA ALA A 31 7.86 0.94 6.47
C ALA A 31 6.55 1.02 7.26
N VAL A 32 5.98 -0.13 7.61
CA VAL A 32 4.74 -0.20 8.40
C VAL A 32 5.06 0.05 9.86
N SER A 33 4.79 1.27 10.32
CA SER A 33 5.23 1.82 11.60
C SER A 33 4.24 1.67 12.76
N LYS A 34 3.17 0.89 12.59
CA LYS A 34 2.19 0.63 13.66
C LYS A 34 2.86 0.18 14.96
N GLY A 35 2.54 0.84 16.07
CA GLY A 35 3.09 0.54 17.39
C GLY A 35 4.58 0.85 17.56
N ARG A 36 5.21 1.58 16.62
CA ARG A 36 6.63 1.96 16.69
C ARG A 36 6.81 3.36 17.25
N ALA A 37 7.91 3.52 18.01
CA ALA A 37 8.31 4.83 18.51
C ALA A 37 8.78 5.73 17.37
N LEU A 38 8.68 7.05 17.56
CA LEU A 38 9.11 8.04 16.57
C LEU A 38 10.61 7.94 16.22
N GLU A 39 11.41 7.62 17.20
CA GLU A 39 12.86 7.45 17.03
C GLU A 39 13.16 6.33 16.01
N GLN A 40 12.44 5.21 16.10
CA GLN A 40 12.58 4.11 15.14
C GLN A 40 12.15 4.52 13.72
N ILE A 41 11.06 5.29 13.60
CA ILE A 41 10.60 5.80 12.30
C ILE A 41 11.66 6.73 11.70
N ARG A 42 12.26 7.59 12.53
CA ARG A 42 13.36 8.48 12.09
C ARG A 42 14.58 7.70 11.62
N GLU A 43 15.00 6.67 12.35
CA GLU A 43 16.10 5.80 11.92
C GLU A 43 15.79 5.15 10.55
N ALA A 44 14.55 4.73 10.31
CA ALA A 44 14.14 4.19 9.01
C ALA A 44 14.22 5.25 7.89
N ILE A 45 13.78 6.48 8.17
CA ILE A 45 13.88 7.62 7.23
C ILE A 45 15.35 7.95 6.93
N GLU A 46 16.20 8.02 7.98
CA GLU A 46 17.65 8.25 7.83
C GLU A 46 18.34 7.10 7.07
N ALA A 47 17.79 5.88 7.13
CA ALA A 47 18.23 4.75 6.32
C ALA A 47 17.71 4.81 4.85
N GLY A 48 16.99 5.90 4.50
CA GLY A 48 16.50 6.17 3.14
C GLY A 48 15.14 5.54 2.83
N ILE A 49 14.29 5.28 3.82
CA ILE A 49 12.88 4.98 3.60
C ILE A 49 12.13 6.31 3.43
N SER A 50 11.36 6.42 2.35
CA SER A 50 10.52 7.59 2.06
C SER A 50 9.04 7.34 2.34
N ASP A 51 8.62 6.08 2.46
CA ASP A 51 7.22 5.67 2.47
C ASP A 51 6.87 5.04 3.83
N ILE A 52 5.95 5.67 4.57
CA ILE A 52 5.55 5.25 5.91
C ILE A 52 4.10 4.75 5.87
N GLY A 53 3.88 3.53 6.33
CA GLY A 53 2.56 2.90 6.37
C GLY A 53 1.97 2.86 7.78
N GLU A 54 0.71 3.24 7.92
CA GLU A 54 -0.04 3.16 9.17
C GLU A 54 -1.35 2.38 9.02
N ASN A 55 -1.70 1.67 10.09
CA ASN A 55 -2.93 0.88 10.12
C ASN A 55 -4.10 1.65 10.74
N ARG A 56 -3.84 2.73 11.48
CA ARG A 56 -4.85 3.50 12.22
C ARG A 56 -4.67 5.00 12.02
N VAL A 57 -5.74 5.68 11.62
CA VAL A 57 -5.73 7.11 11.34
C VAL A 57 -5.24 7.92 12.56
N GLN A 58 -5.71 7.60 13.76
CA GLN A 58 -5.34 8.36 14.98
C GLN A 58 -3.86 8.23 15.32
N GLU A 59 -3.28 7.04 15.13
CA GLU A 59 -1.85 6.81 15.34
C GLU A 59 -1.03 7.59 14.30
N ALA A 60 -1.47 7.59 13.04
CA ALA A 60 -0.85 8.37 11.98
C ALA A 60 -0.86 9.88 12.30
N ILE A 61 -1.99 10.42 12.76
CA ILE A 61 -2.13 11.85 13.13
C ILE A 61 -1.09 12.23 14.20
N SER A 62 -0.98 11.43 15.25
CA SER A 62 -0.03 11.72 16.34
C SER A 62 1.40 11.78 15.82
N LYS A 63 1.81 10.75 15.07
CA LYS A 63 3.15 10.65 14.50
C LYS A 63 3.45 11.74 13.48
N TYR A 64 2.50 12.00 12.59
CA TYR A 64 2.59 13.05 11.59
C TYR A 64 2.84 14.41 12.25
N ASN A 65 1.99 14.81 13.21
CA ASN A 65 2.11 16.09 13.89
C ASN A 65 3.45 16.23 14.64
N GLU A 66 3.93 15.17 15.31
CA GLU A 66 5.19 15.20 16.05
C GLU A 66 6.40 15.30 15.12
N LEU A 67 6.38 14.61 13.98
CA LEU A 67 7.43 14.71 12.96
C LEU A 67 7.46 16.12 12.35
N TYR A 68 6.30 16.70 12.01
CA TYR A 68 6.21 18.06 11.47
C TYR A 68 6.62 19.13 12.48
N ALA A 69 6.21 19.02 13.76
CA ALA A 69 6.56 20.00 14.79
C ALA A 69 8.08 20.12 15.01
N LYS A 70 8.81 19.04 14.79
CA LYS A 70 10.29 18.99 14.95
C LYS A 70 11.05 19.45 13.71
N ARG A 71 10.38 20.02 12.70
CA ARG A 71 10.97 20.53 11.44
C ARG A 71 11.90 19.53 10.74
N TYR A 72 11.62 18.25 10.84
CA TYR A 72 12.29 17.30 9.97
C TYR A 72 11.94 17.66 8.53
N THR A 73 12.89 17.55 7.63
CA THR A 73 12.71 17.74 6.18
C THR A 73 11.78 16.65 5.65
N LEU A 74 10.48 16.80 5.94
CA LEU A 74 9.42 15.85 5.60
C LEU A 74 8.90 16.02 4.17
N ASN A 75 9.49 16.93 3.38
CA ASN A 75 9.10 17.18 1.99
C ASN A 75 9.31 15.98 1.06
N ALA A 76 9.71 14.83 1.60
CA ALA A 76 9.97 13.62 0.85
C ALA A 76 9.35 12.36 1.51
N ILE A 77 8.44 12.50 2.49
CA ILE A 77 7.81 11.34 3.13
C ILE A 77 6.38 11.22 2.65
N GLU A 78 6.09 10.08 2.02
CA GLU A 78 4.76 9.66 1.60
C GLU A 78 4.10 8.84 2.71
N TRP A 79 2.88 9.23 3.10
CA TRP A 79 2.10 8.55 4.12
C TRP A 79 1.05 7.63 3.49
N HIS A 80 1.05 6.36 3.88
CA HIS A 80 0.15 5.35 3.35
C HIS A 80 -0.80 4.82 4.42
N MET A 81 -2.10 4.87 4.16
CA MET A 81 -3.09 4.12 4.92
C MET A 81 -3.11 2.68 4.41
N VAL A 82 -2.63 1.74 5.23
CA VAL A 82 -2.51 0.32 4.83
C VAL A 82 -3.43 -0.62 5.62
N GLY A 83 -4.09 -0.13 6.68
CA GLY A 83 -5.12 -0.87 7.42
C GLY A 83 -6.52 -0.50 6.95
N HIS A 84 -7.53 -1.25 7.40
CA HIS A 84 -8.92 -0.99 7.07
C HIS A 84 -9.36 0.43 7.49
N LEU A 85 -9.89 1.19 6.54
CA LEU A 85 -10.34 2.56 6.75
C LEU A 85 -11.85 2.61 6.98
N GLN A 86 -12.24 2.95 8.21
CA GLN A 86 -13.65 3.18 8.53
C GLN A 86 -14.13 4.52 7.93
N THR A 87 -15.35 4.54 7.40
CA THR A 87 -15.95 5.72 6.74
C THR A 87 -15.92 6.98 7.63
N ASN A 88 -16.15 6.84 8.94
CA ASN A 88 -16.13 7.96 9.89
C ASN A 88 -14.73 8.55 10.15
N LYS A 89 -13.67 7.93 9.64
CA LYS A 89 -12.26 8.39 9.75
C LYS A 89 -11.73 9.00 8.46
N VAL A 90 -12.49 8.93 7.37
CA VAL A 90 -12.07 9.40 6.04
C VAL A 90 -11.70 10.88 6.05
N LYS A 91 -12.45 11.74 6.75
CA LYS A 91 -12.16 13.17 6.87
C LYS A 91 -10.73 13.45 7.35
N ASP A 92 -10.28 12.69 8.32
CA ASP A 92 -8.93 12.85 8.87
C ASP A 92 -7.89 12.14 7.99
N ALA A 93 -8.25 11.00 7.41
CA ALA A 93 -7.38 10.22 6.54
C ALA A 93 -6.95 11.02 5.31
N VAL A 94 -7.86 11.66 4.58
CA VAL A 94 -7.53 12.42 3.35
C VAL A 94 -6.62 13.63 3.61
N ARG A 95 -6.50 14.10 4.85
CA ARG A 95 -5.61 15.21 5.23
C ARG A 95 -4.16 14.78 5.39
N ILE A 96 -3.93 13.52 5.72
CA ILE A 96 -2.61 13.02 6.14
C ILE A 96 -2.03 12.07 5.11
N PHE A 97 -2.84 11.14 4.60
CA PHE A 97 -2.32 10.11 3.72
C PHE A 97 -2.24 10.58 2.28
N ASP A 98 -1.08 10.36 1.66
CA ASP A 98 -0.87 10.57 0.25
C ASP A 98 -1.51 9.44 -0.55
N LEU A 99 -1.42 8.19 -0.06
CA LEU A 99 -2.03 7.01 -0.67
C LEU A 99 -2.89 6.23 0.34
N ILE A 100 -4.17 6.01 0.01
CA ILE A 100 -5.06 5.12 0.77
C ILE A 100 -5.14 3.78 0.02
N GLN A 101 -4.57 2.71 0.61
CA GLN A 101 -4.44 1.41 -0.05
C GLN A 101 -5.60 0.44 0.21
N SER A 102 -6.48 0.78 1.14
CA SER A 102 -7.51 -0.12 1.68
C SER A 102 -8.93 0.26 1.24
N VAL A 103 -9.10 0.67 -0.03
CA VAL A 103 -10.43 1.00 -0.56
C VAL A 103 -11.10 -0.29 -1.04
N ASP A 104 -12.15 -0.70 -0.31
CA ASP A 104 -12.83 -1.97 -0.47
C ASP A 104 -14.30 -1.86 -0.91
N SER A 105 -14.78 -0.64 -1.21
CA SER A 105 -16.17 -0.41 -1.62
C SER A 105 -16.37 0.93 -2.33
N VAL A 106 -17.38 1.01 -3.18
CA VAL A 106 -17.82 2.28 -3.81
C VAL A 106 -18.19 3.30 -2.73
N ARG A 107 -18.91 2.88 -1.69
CA ARG A 107 -19.33 3.75 -0.57
C ARG A 107 -18.13 4.42 0.12
N LEU A 108 -17.04 3.69 0.35
CA LEU A 108 -15.83 4.25 0.94
C LEU A 108 -15.17 5.24 -0.03
N ALA A 109 -15.09 4.89 -1.31
CA ALA A 109 -14.54 5.77 -2.33
C ALA A 109 -15.34 7.08 -2.47
N GLU A 110 -16.68 7.03 -2.45
CA GLU A 110 -17.54 8.21 -2.47
C GLU A 110 -17.30 9.15 -1.28
N GLU A 111 -17.11 8.59 -0.08
CA GLU A 111 -16.80 9.41 1.09
C GLU A 111 -15.38 10.00 1.00
N ILE A 112 -14.41 9.27 0.45
CA ILE A 112 -13.07 9.79 0.17
C ILE A 112 -13.15 10.95 -0.83
N ASP A 113 -13.83 10.78 -1.95
CA ASP A 113 -14.05 11.82 -2.97
C ASP A 113 -14.64 13.09 -2.35
N LYS A 114 -15.73 12.95 -1.60
CA LYS A 114 -16.41 14.04 -0.92
C LYS A 114 -15.52 14.78 0.10
N GLN A 115 -14.66 14.08 0.83
CA GLN A 115 -13.77 14.74 1.79
C GLN A 115 -12.55 15.35 1.12
N ALA A 116 -12.05 14.75 0.04
CA ALA A 116 -10.97 15.28 -0.78
C ALA A 116 -11.39 16.58 -1.50
N ASP A 117 -12.62 16.64 -2.04
CA ASP A 117 -13.21 17.84 -2.63
C ASP A 117 -13.16 19.05 -1.69
N LYS A 118 -13.52 18.86 -0.40
CA LYS A 118 -13.54 19.93 0.60
C LYS A 118 -12.18 20.58 0.86
N ILE A 119 -11.11 19.91 0.51
CA ILE A 119 -9.73 20.42 0.70
C ILE A 119 -8.99 20.61 -0.64
N ASN A 120 -9.72 20.57 -1.75
CA ASN A 120 -9.20 20.69 -3.12
C ASN A 120 -8.04 19.70 -3.40
N LYS A 121 -8.18 18.46 -2.93
CA LYS A 121 -7.20 17.38 -3.12
C LYS A 121 -7.73 16.34 -4.10
N ILE A 122 -6.85 15.81 -4.95
CA ILE A 122 -7.07 14.55 -5.64
C ILE A 122 -6.39 13.47 -4.81
N GLN A 123 -7.17 12.53 -4.26
CA GLN A 123 -6.65 11.48 -3.40
C GLN A 123 -6.26 10.26 -4.21
N ASP A 124 -4.98 9.89 -4.13
CA ASP A 124 -4.50 8.62 -4.68
C ASP A 124 -5.01 7.44 -3.83
N ILE A 125 -5.51 6.40 -4.50
CA ILE A 125 -6.03 5.20 -3.84
C ILE A 125 -5.54 3.92 -4.52
N LEU A 126 -5.50 2.82 -3.75
CA LEU A 126 -5.49 1.46 -4.28
C LEU A 126 -6.81 0.77 -3.93
N ILE A 127 -7.25 -0.11 -4.79
CA ILE A 127 -8.40 -0.98 -4.54
C ILE A 127 -7.91 -2.23 -3.81
N GLU A 128 -8.46 -2.49 -2.62
CA GLU A 128 -8.14 -3.69 -1.84
C GLU A 128 -8.94 -4.88 -2.36
N ILE A 129 -8.22 -5.93 -2.75
CA ILE A 129 -8.77 -7.15 -3.32
C ILE A 129 -8.62 -8.30 -2.32
N LYS A 130 -9.71 -8.96 -2.02
CA LYS A 130 -9.75 -10.17 -1.22
C LYS A 130 -9.37 -11.39 -2.08
N THR A 131 -8.09 -11.72 -2.14
CA THR A 131 -7.61 -12.91 -2.85
C THR A 131 -7.65 -14.18 -1.99
N SER A 132 -7.77 -14.02 -0.66
CA SER A 132 -7.82 -15.12 0.31
C SER A 132 -9.26 -15.59 0.55
N PRO A 133 -9.49 -16.91 0.79
CA PRO A 133 -10.81 -17.44 1.13
C PRO A 133 -11.29 -17.08 2.54
N GLU A 134 -10.42 -16.52 3.40
CA GLU A 134 -10.75 -16.17 4.78
C GLU A 134 -11.86 -15.11 4.83
N GLU A 135 -13.02 -15.43 5.45
CA GLU A 135 -14.16 -14.52 5.54
C GLU A 135 -13.88 -13.23 6.31
N SER A 136 -12.98 -13.30 7.28
CA SER A 136 -12.61 -12.17 8.14
C SER A 136 -11.78 -11.08 7.45
N LYS A 137 -11.31 -11.29 6.21
CA LYS A 137 -10.51 -10.29 5.48
C LYS A 137 -11.38 -9.32 4.70
N PHE A 138 -10.94 -8.06 4.71
CA PHE A 138 -11.50 -6.98 3.90
C PHE A 138 -11.10 -7.12 2.42
N GLY A 139 -11.70 -6.32 1.57
CA GLY A 139 -11.43 -6.26 0.15
C GLY A 139 -12.58 -6.74 -0.72
N LEU A 140 -12.60 -6.25 -1.96
CA LEU A 140 -13.55 -6.66 -3.00
C LEU A 140 -13.25 -8.08 -3.47
N LYS A 141 -14.26 -8.84 -3.82
CA LYS A 141 -14.05 -10.09 -4.53
C LYS A 141 -13.53 -9.81 -5.95
N PRO A 142 -12.66 -10.68 -6.49
CA PRO A 142 -12.06 -10.46 -7.81
C PRO A 142 -13.07 -10.24 -8.94
N ASP A 143 -14.23 -10.89 -8.89
CA ASP A 143 -15.30 -10.79 -9.89
C ASP A 143 -16.07 -9.45 -9.81
N GLU A 144 -16.09 -8.78 -8.66
CA GLU A 144 -16.74 -7.48 -8.46
C GLU A 144 -15.89 -6.31 -8.98
N VAL A 145 -14.57 -6.49 -9.08
CA VAL A 145 -13.60 -5.41 -9.30
C VAL A 145 -13.83 -4.61 -10.58
N PRO A 146 -14.08 -5.22 -11.76
CA PRO A 146 -14.28 -4.46 -13.00
C PRO A 146 -15.42 -3.45 -12.93
N GLU A 147 -16.53 -3.82 -12.29
CA GLU A 147 -17.69 -2.93 -12.17
C GLU A 147 -17.43 -1.85 -11.11
N VAL A 148 -16.86 -2.22 -9.96
CA VAL A 148 -16.54 -1.27 -8.89
C VAL A 148 -15.53 -0.22 -9.36
N ILE A 149 -14.50 -0.61 -10.10
CA ILE A 149 -13.53 0.35 -10.66
C ILE A 149 -14.21 1.32 -11.64
N LYS A 150 -15.12 0.86 -12.48
CA LYS A 150 -15.89 1.74 -13.39
C LYS A 150 -16.71 2.78 -12.63
N GLU A 151 -17.32 2.41 -11.51
CA GLU A 151 -18.06 3.36 -10.67
C GLU A 151 -17.13 4.36 -9.99
N ILE A 152 -16.02 3.89 -9.38
CA ILE A 152 -15.05 4.75 -8.72
C ILE A 152 -14.35 5.70 -9.71
N ALA A 153 -14.10 5.27 -10.92
CA ALA A 153 -13.48 6.11 -11.96
C ALA A 153 -14.34 7.32 -12.41
N LYS A 154 -15.63 7.36 -12.05
CA LYS A 154 -16.51 8.53 -12.28
C LYS A 154 -16.29 9.63 -11.24
N LEU A 155 -15.68 9.32 -10.12
CA LEU A 155 -15.40 10.27 -9.03
C LEU A 155 -14.27 11.22 -9.45
N LYS A 156 -14.42 12.51 -9.10
CA LYS A 156 -13.56 13.57 -9.65
C LYS A 156 -12.29 13.83 -8.83
N ASN A 157 -12.34 13.52 -7.55
CA ASN A 157 -11.28 13.83 -6.59
C ASN A 157 -10.56 12.56 -6.13
N ILE A 158 -10.63 11.49 -6.95
CA ILE A 158 -9.95 10.21 -6.72
C ILE A 158 -9.11 9.85 -7.95
N ASN A 159 -7.93 9.31 -7.68
CA ASN A 159 -7.06 8.73 -8.69
C ASN A 159 -6.72 7.28 -8.31
N ILE A 160 -7.18 6.31 -9.11
CA ILE A 160 -6.92 4.89 -8.88
C ILE A 160 -5.51 4.57 -9.40
N LYS A 161 -4.55 4.35 -8.48
CA LYS A 161 -3.15 4.05 -8.81
C LYS A 161 -2.90 2.56 -9.04
N GLY A 162 -3.71 1.69 -8.44
CA GLY A 162 -3.43 0.26 -8.52
C GLY A 162 -4.31 -0.60 -7.63
N LEU A 163 -3.79 -1.80 -7.39
CA LEU A 163 -4.44 -2.83 -6.57
C LEU A 163 -3.59 -3.18 -5.36
N MET A 164 -4.25 -3.59 -4.29
CA MET A 164 -3.62 -4.07 -3.07
C MET A 164 -4.25 -5.40 -2.63
N THR A 165 -3.45 -6.31 -2.08
CA THR A 165 -3.97 -7.48 -1.35
C THR A 165 -3.10 -7.84 -0.16
N ILE A 166 -3.71 -8.56 0.79
CA ILE A 166 -3.05 -9.17 1.94
C ILE A 166 -3.26 -10.68 1.84
N ALA A 167 -2.19 -11.42 1.54
CA ALA A 167 -2.22 -12.88 1.51
C ALA A 167 -2.49 -13.47 2.91
N PRO A 168 -2.98 -14.72 3.01
CA PRO A 168 -3.14 -15.39 4.29
C PRO A 168 -1.81 -15.62 4.98
N ILE A 169 -1.84 -15.74 6.31
CA ILE A 169 -0.67 -16.17 7.08
C ILE A 169 -0.48 -17.66 6.85
N VAL A 170 0.71 -18.04 6.42
CA VAL A 170 1.06 -19.42 6.07
C VAL A 170 2.40 -19.82 6.70
N ASP A 171 2.61 -21.11 6.87
CA ASP A 171 3.85 -21.71 7.38
C ASP A 171 4.99 -21.69 6.34
N ASN A 172 4.65 -21.78 5.04
CA ASN A 172 5.59 -21.71 3.92
C ASN A 172 5.20 -20.56 2.99
N PRO A 173 6.07 -19.55 2.79
CA PRO A 173 5.78 -18.38 1.93
C PRO A 173 5.34 -18.74 0.52
N GLU A 174 5.81 -19.85 -0.06
CA GLU A 174 5.37 -20.31 -1.39
C GLU A 174 3.86 -20.53 -1.49
N LYS A 175 3.19 -20.82 -0.39
CA LYS A 175 1.73 -20.98 -0.36
C LYS A 175 0.99 -19.66 -0.60
N THR A 176 1.66 -18.50 -0.53
CA THR A 176 1.07 -17.20 -0.85
C THR A 176 1.03 -16.90 -2.35
N ARG A 177 1.87 -17.58 -3.14
CA ARG A 177 2.02 -17.35 -4.58
C ARG A 177 0.69 -17.35 -5.36
N PRO A 178 -0.25 -18.30 -5.16
CA PRO A 178 -1.53 -18.29 -5.87
C PRO A 178 -2.34 -17.00 -5.66
N TYR A 179 -2.27 -16.40 -4.48
CA TYR A 179 -3.00 -15.17 -4.14
C TYR A 179 -2.39 -13.94 -4.82
N PHE A 180 -1.06 -13.87 -4.89
CA PHE A 180 -0.35 -12.81 -5.60
C PHE A 180 -0.53 -12.94 -7.11
N LYS A 181 -0.48 -14.16 -7.64
CA LYS A 181 -0.75 -14.44 -9.05
C LYS A 181 -2.17 -14.02 -9.45
N MET A 182 -3.18 -14.29 -8.61
CA MET A 182 -4.55 -13.85 -8.84
C MET A 182 -4.64 -12.31 -8.94
N LEU A 183 -3.97 -11.58 -8.05
CA LEU A 183 -3.94 -10.12 -8.10
C LEU A 183 -3.25 -9.62 -9.38
N ARG A 184 -2.15 -10.27 -9.78
CA ARG A 184 -1.43 -9.95 -11.01
C ARG A 184 -2.29 -10.17 -12.25
N GLU A 185 -2.99 -11.29 -12.35
CA GLU A 185 -3.89 -11.59 -13.46
C GLU A 185 -5.00 -10.55 -13.57
N LEU A 186 -5.58 -10.14 -12.44
CA LEU A 186 -6.60 -9.08 -12.41
C LEU A 186 -6.04 -7.72 -12.85
N TYR A 187 -4.84 -7.36 -12.39
CA TYR A 187 -4.12 -6.15 -12.82
C TYR A 187 -3.89 -6.15 -14.35
N ASP A 188 -3.44 -7.27 -14.91
CA ASP A 188 -3.21 -7.39 -16.34
C ASP A 188 -4.54 -7.33 -17.12
N GLN A 189 -5.62 -7.90 -16.59
CA GLN A 189 -6.95 -7.83 -17.17
C GLN A 189 -7.45 -6.38 -17.23
N ILE A 190 -7.35 -5.62 -16.13
CA ILE A 190 -7.76 -4.22 -16.06
C ILE A 190 -6.99 -3.39 -17.09
N ASN A 191 -5.67 -3.58 -17.18
CA ASN A 191 -4.83 -2.80 -18.10
C ASN A 191 -4.99 -3.17 -19.57
N ARG A 192 -5.57 -4.35 -19.89
CA ARG A 192 -5.86 -4.77 -21.28
C ARG A 192 -7.17 -4.20 -21.81
N VAL A 193 -8.10 -3.81 -20.97
CA VAL A 193 -9.40 -3.27 -21.41
C VAL A 193 -9.17 -1.88 -21.99
N SER A 194 -9.24 -1.77 -23.32
CA SER A 194 -9.10 -0.50 -24.03
C SER A 194 -10.30 0.41 -23.76
N GLY A 195 -10.06 1.71 -23.56
CA GLY A 195 -11.13 2.72 -23.52
C GLY A 195 -11.68 3.03 -22.12
N ILE A 196 -11.17 2.48 -21.05
CA ILE A 196 -11.64 2.78 -19.69
C ILE A 196 -11.05 4.09 -19.12
N GLY A 197 -10.16 4.75 -19.85
CA GLY A 197 -9.64 6.08 -19.46
C GLY A 197 -8.70 6.09 -18.26
N TYR A 198 -8.41 4.94 -17.62
CA TYR A 198 -7.46 4.81 -16.52
C TYR A 198 -6.51 3.62 -16.74
N ARG A 199 -5.30 3.75 -16.20
CA ARG A 199 -4.32 2.67 -16.14
C ARG A 199 -3.84 2.55 -14.70
N VAL A 200 -3.82 1.33 -14.20
CA VAL A 200 -3.24 1.03 -12.91
C VAL A 200 -1.76 0.68 -13.08
N SER A 201 -0.91 1.20 -12.20
CA SER A 201 0.54 1.01 -12.27
C SER A 201 1.13 0.35 -11.02
N THR A 202 0.35 0.28 -9.94
CA THR A 202 0.81 -0.21 -8.64
C THR A 202 0.20 -1.55 -8.28
N LEU A 203 1.06 -2.50 -7.91
CA LEU A 203 0.70 -3.75 -7.24
C LEU A 203 1.31 -3.75 -5.85
N SER A 204 0.48 -3.41 -4.84
CA SER A 204 0.87 -3.43 -3.44
C SER A 204 0.54 -4.81 -2.85
N MET A 205 1.54 -5.66 -2.75
CA MET A 205 1.43 -7.00 -2.16
C MET A 205 2.78 -7.46 -1.64
N GLY A 206 2.76 -8.35 -0.64
CA GLY A 206 3.94 -8.83 0.04
C GLY A 206 4.26 -8.05 1.33
N MET A 207 4.53 -8.82 2.37
CA MET A 207 4.92 -8.38 3.71
C MET A 207 6.22 -9.05 4.13
N THR A 208 6.63 -8.91 5.38
CA THR A 208 7.91 -9.40 5.91
C THR A 208 8.25 -10.84 5.51
N ASP A 209 7.26 -11.73 5.51
CA ASP A 209 7.52 -13.16 5.34
C ASP A 209 7.39 -13.62 3.87
N ASP A 210 6.73 -12.84 3.01
CA ASP A 210 6.36 -13.28 1.67
C ASP A 210 6.67 -12.26 0.54
N PHE A 211 7.36 -11.15 0.87
CA PHE A 211 7.61 -10.09 -0.11
C PHE A 211 8.48 -10.55 -1.31
N GLU A 212 9.37 -11.53 -1.12
CA GLU A 212 10.18 -12.05 -2.22
C GLU A 212 9.31 -12.79 -3.24
N ILE A 213 8.35 -13.60 -2.77
CA ILE A 213 7.36 -14.26 -3.62
C ILE A 213 6.46 -13.23 -4.31
N ALA A 214 6.03 -12.19 -3.57
CA ALA A 214 5.23 -11.13 -4.14
C ALA A 214 5.97 -10.38 -5.27
N LEU A 215 7.27 -10.12 -5.12
CA LEU A 215 8.10 -9.52 -6.17
C LEU A 215 8.19 -10.43 -7.41
N GLU A 216 8.37 -11.73 -7.23
CA GLU A 216 8.38 -12.71 -8.33
C GLU A 216 7.05 -12.70 -9.10
N GLU A 217 5.93 -12.46 -8.43
CA GLU A 217 4.60 -12.32 -9.05
C GLU A 217 4.29 -10.89 -9.53
N GLY A 218 5.28 -9.99 -9.53
CA GLY A 218 5.18 -8.65 -10.14
C GLY A 218 4.79 -7.52 -9.18
N SER A 219 4.90 -7.71 -7.86
CA SER A 219 4.77 -6.60 -6.90
C SER A 219 5.78 -5.49 -7.21
N ASN A 220 5.34 -4.24 -7.13
CA ASN A 220 6.24 -3.08 -7.15
C ASN A 220 6.12 -2.20 -5.89
N MET A 221 5.34 -2.65 -4.90
CA MET A 221 5.18 -1.98 -3.61
C MET A 221 5.03 -3.05 -2.50
N VAL A 222 5.98 -3.09 -1.56
CA VAL A 222 6.00 -4.05 -0.44
C VAL A 222 5.83 -3.35 0.90
N ARG A 223 5.13 -3.99 1.86
CA ARG A 223 4.78 -3.40 3.15
C ARG A 223 5.48 -4.15 4.29
N LEU A 224 6.58 -3.59 4.78
CA LEU A 224 7.48 -4.25 5.71
C LEU A 224 7.42 -3.60 7.10
N GLY A 225 7.04 -4.37 8.10
CA GLY A 225 7.05 -3.96 9.51
C GLY A 225 8.19 -4.62 10.27
N ARG A 226 8.00 -5.88 10.67
CA ARG A 226 8.98 -6.65 11.46
C ARG A 226 10.38 -6.68 10.83
N ALA A 227 10.45 -6.90 9.52
CA ALA A 227 11.73 -6.94 8.82
C ALA A 227 12.56 -5.65 8.95
N ILE A 228 11.93 -4.49 9.11
CA ILE A 228 12.61 -3.20 9.28
C ILE A 228 12.91 -2.95 10.76
N PHE A 229 11.93 -3.17 11.64
CA PHE A 229 11.98 -2.67 13.02
C PHE A 229 12.39 -3.71 14.06
N GLU A 230 12.42 -5.00 13.74
CA GLU A 230 12.72 -6.11 14.66
C GLU A 230 13.87 -7.01 14.18
N GLY A 231 14.39 -6.76 12.97
CA GLY A 231 15.43 -7.53 12.33
C GLY A 231 16.85 -7.27 12.85
#